data_66f9fc6512be0215b3121644d088f79d
#
_entry.id   66f9fc6512be0215b3121644d088f79d
#
_cell.length_a   1.000
_cell.length_b   1.000
_cell.length_c   1.000
_cell.angle_alpha   90.00
_cell.angle_beta   90.00
_cell.angle_gamma   90.00
#
_symmetry.space_group_name_H-M   'P 1'
#
loop_
_entity.id
_entity.type
_entity.pdbx_description
1 polymer ?
#
loop_
_entity_poly.entity_id
_entity_poly.type
_entity_poly.pdbx_seq_one_letter_code
_entity_poly.pdbx_strand_id
1 'polypeptide(L)'
;MIDTVDTPTTRHTVASTALGDLTLVLDGDALTGIYFPGHWTRPERAEVGRQTDLADDPLATEVRDQLVAYLAGERTTCDLPLRLDGPALHQAVWTRLQQIPYGETTTYGALAEELGAAPQAVGQAVGANPVSVVVPCHRVIGADGSLTGYAGGLERKRTLLALEEPAATDRGALF
;
A
#
# COMPACT_ATOMS: atom_id res chain seq x y z
N MET A 1 -2.75 37.31 -22.26
CA MET A 1 -2.00 36.36 -21.42
C MET A 1 -2.98 35.85 -20.41
N ILE A 2 -3.49 34.65 -20.61
CA ILE A 2 -4.38 34.02 -19.63
C ILE A 2 -3.47 33.19 -18.74
N ASP A 3 -3.25 33.64 -17.49
CA ASP A 3 -2.64 32.81 -16.47
C ASP A 3 -3.54 31.58 -16.29
N THR A 4 -3.11 30.48 -16.87
CA THR A 4 -3.63 29.17 -16.49
C THR A 4 -3.23 28.98 -15.05
N VAL A 5 -4.11 29.32 -14.13
CA VAL A 5 -4.01 28.88 -12.73
C VAL A 5 -4.00 27.37 -12.82
N ASP A 6 -2.84 26.79 -12.62
CA ASP A 6 -2.66 25.35 -12.53
C ASP A 6 -3.50 24.86 -11.33
N THR A 7 -4.70 24.39 -11.64
CA THR A 7 -5.60 23.90 -10.59
C THR A 7 -4.96 22.65 -10.02
N PRO A 8 -4.70 22.59 -8.70
CA PRO A 8 -4.11 21.41 -8.10
C PRO A 8 -4.91 20.17 -8.48
N THR A 9 -4.25 19.20 -9.12
CA THR A 9 -4.87 17.93 -9.56
C THR A 9 -4.97 16.92 -8.44
N THR A 10 -4.32 17.20 -7.29
CA THR A 10 -4.36 16.36 -6.11
C THR A 10 -5.70 16.48 -5.38
N ARG A 11 -6.27 15.35 -5.06
CA ARG A 11 -7.55 15.22 -4.36
C ARG A 11 -7.56 13.98 -3.49
N HIS A 12 -8.46 13.93 -2.52
CA HIS A 12 -8.64 12.77 -1.67
C HIS A 12 -10.10 12.48 -1.41
N THR A 13 -10.37 11.24 -1.10
CA THR A 13 -11.67 10.77 -0.63
C THR A 13 -11.49 9.67 0.40
N VAL A 14 -12.55 9.27 1.06
CA VAL A 14 -12.54 8.20 2.05
C VAL A 14 -13.34 7.01 1.53
N ALA A 15 -12.75 5.83 1.59
CA ALA A 15 -13.38 4.58 1.25
C ALA A 15 -13.53 3.71 2.51
N SER A 16 -14.75 3.32 2.83
CA SER A 16 -15.01 2.36 3.92
C SER A 16 -14.71 0.95 3.46
N THR A 17 -13.86 0.25 4.22
CA THR A 17 -13.42 -1.11 3.91
C THR A 17 -13.43 -2.00 5.15
N ALA A 18 -13.21 -3.29 4.97
CA ALA A 18 -13.04 -4.24 6.07
C ALA A 18 -11.86 -3.91 7.01
N LEU A 19 -10.89 -3.11 6.55
CA LEU A 19 -9.77 -2.61 7.35
C LEU A 19 -10.03 -1.24 7.99
N GLY A 20 -11.22 -0.68 7.81
CA GLY A 20 -11.61 0.64 8.27
C GLY A 20 -11.72 1.66 7.14
N ASP A 21 -11.84 2.91 7.51
CA ASP A 21 -11.97 4.02 6.58
C ASP A 21 -10.60 4.45 6.04
N LEU A 22 -10.33 4.09 4.79
CA LEU A 22 -9.08 4.42 4.13
C LEU A 22 -9.17 5.76 3.41
N THR A 23 -8.17 6.62 3.61
CA THR A 23 -8.02 7.83 2.81
C THR A 23 -7.29 7.48 1.52
N LEU A 24 -7.95 7.71 0.39
CA LEU A 24 -7.39 7.54 -0.94
C LEU A 24 -6.91 8.90 -1.44
N VAL A 25 -5.66 9.01 -1.85
CA VAL A 25 -5.09 10.22 -2.44
C VAL A 25 -4.77 9.97 -3.90
N LEU A 26 -5.26 10.85 -4.75
CA LEU A 26 -5.12 10.76 -6.20
C LEU A 26 -4.57 12.06 -6.74
N ASP A 27 -3.79 11.96 -7.80
CA ASP A 27 -3.29 13.13 -8.51
C ASP A 27 -3.37 12.89 -10.02
N GLY A 28 -4.19 13.70 -10.69
CA GLY A 28 -4.53 13.45 -12.08
C GLY A 28 -5.19 12.08 -12.26
N ASP A 29 -4.59 11.24 -13.04
CA ASP A 29 -5.02 9.88 -13.37
C ASP A 29 -4.25 8.78 -12.60
N ALA A 30 -3.54 9.14 -11.53
CA ALA A 30 -2.75 8.21 -10.72
C ALA A 30 -3.18 8.18 -9.25
N LEU A 31 -3.07 6.98 -8.66
CA LEU A 31 -3.16 6.77 -7.22
C LEU A 31 -1.79 7.05 -6.59
N THR A 32 -1.76 7.96 -5.62
CA THR A 32 -0.52 8.39 -4.96
C THR A 32 -0.49 8.08 -3.48
N GLY A 33 -1.61 7.73 -2.87
CA GLY A 33 -1.66 7.39 -1.45
C GLY A 33 -2.86 6.56 -1.03
N ILE A 34 -2.65 5.66 -0.10
CA ILE A 34 -3.68 4.96 0.68
C ILE A 34 -3.23 4.99 2.14
N TYR A 35 -4.02 5.62 3.00
CA TYR A 35 -3.67 5.82 4.39
C TYR A 35 -4.76 5.31 5.33
N PHE A 36 -4.34 4.58 6.35
CA PHE A 36 -5.22 4.15 7.44
C PHE A 36 -5.49 5.29 8.43
N PRO A 37 -6.57 5.24 9.21
CA PRO A 37 -6.71 6.09 10.38
C PRO A 37 -5.52 5.90 11.33
N GLY A 38 -4.89 6.99 11.78
CA GLY A 38 -3.72 6.92 12.66
C GLY A 38 -2.40 6.51 12.00
N HIS A 39 -2.34 6.46 10.68
CA HIS A 39 -1.12 6.16 9.92
C HIS A 39 -0.01 7.17 10.24
N TRP A 40 1.16 6.72 10.73
CA TRP A 40 2.21 7.62 11.22
C TRP A 40 2.91 8.43 10.12
N THR A 41 2.88 7.96 8.88
CA THR A 41 3.44 8.67 7.71
C THR A 41 2.37 9.37 6.88
N ARG A 42 1.17 9.56 7.44
CA ARG A 42 0.08 10.21 6.74
C ARG A 42 0.44 11.67 6.46
N PRO A 43 0.34 12.13 5.21
CA PRO A 43 0.58 13.52 4.88
C PRO A 43 -0.41 14.46 5.59
N GLU A 44 -0.01 15.69 5.77
CA GLU A 44 -0.89 16.70 6.32
C GLU A 44 -2.09 16.97 5.38
N ARG A 45 -3.17 17.48 5.96
CA ARG A 45 -4.42 17.72 5.23
C ARG A 45 -4.23 18.60 3.98
N ALA A 46 -3.28 19.52 4.00
CA ALA A 46 -2.96 20.38 2.86
C ALA A 46 -2.30 19.61 1.69
N GLU A 47 -1.58 18.53 1.99
CA GLU A 47 -0.84 17.75 0.99
C GLU A 47 -1.71 16.72 0.25
N VAL A 48 -2.85 16.36 0.81
CA VAL A 48 -3.78 15.40 0.19
C VAL A 48 -4.75 16.07 -0.79
N GLY A 49 -4.68 17.38 -0.94
CA GLY A 49 -5.53 18.15 -1.84
C GLY A 49 -6.96 18.30 -1.37
N ARG A 50 -7.85 18.70 -2.27
CA ARG A 50 -9.26 18.90 -1.95
C ARG A 50 -9.97 17.57 -1.70
N GLN A 51 -10.96 17.60 -0.82
CA GLN A 51 -11.83 16.45 -0.61
C GLN A 51 -12.86 16.35 -1.76
N THR A 52 -13.07 15.15 -2.26
CA THR A 52 -14.06 14.82 -3.29
C THR A 52 -15.00 13.74 -2.78
N ASP A 53 -16.16 13.65 -3.41
CA ASP A 53 -17.07 12.52 -3.18
C ASP A 53 -16.54 11.30 -3.94
N LEU A 54 -16.52 10.15 -3.29
CA LEU A 54 -16.07 8.90 -3.89
C LEU A 54 -16.88 8.55 -5.15
N ALA A 55 -18.19 8.78 -5.11
CA ALA A 55 -19.09 8.46 -6.23
C ALA A 55 -18.84 9.33 -7.47
N ASP A 56 -18.28 10.51 -7.29
CA ASP A 56 -18.01 11.46 -8.37
C ASP A 56 -16.63 11.30 -8.99
N ASP A 57 -15.80 10.38 -8.46
CA ASP A 57 -14.45 10.13 -8.92
C ASP A 57 -14.30 8.69 -9.44
N PRO A 58 -14.26 8.50 -10.77
CA PRO A 58 -14.17 7.16 -11.35
C PRO A 58 -12.92 6.38 -10.93
N LEU A 59 -11.77 7.04 -10.80
CA LEU A 59 -10.54 6.39 -10.35
C LEU A 59 -10.63 5.99 -8.89
N ALA A 60 -11.14 6.87 -8.02
CA ALA A 60 -11.34 6.55 -6.60
C ALA A 60 -12.32 5.37 -6.43
N THR A 61 -13.38 5.34 -7.22
CA THR A 61 -14.35 4.24 -7.23
C THR A 61 -13.68 2.92 -7.65
N GLU A 62 -12.84 2.94 -8.69
CA GLU A 62 -12.09 1.77 -9.13
C GLU A 62 -11.10 1.29 -8.05
N VAL A 63 -10.39 2.19 -7.40
CA VAL A 63 -9.50 1.87 -6.28
C VAL A 63 -10.27 1.19 -5.15
N ARG A 64 -11.39 1.77 -4.73
CA ARG A 64 -12.25 1.18 -3.69
C ARG A 64 -12.73 -0.21 -4.08
N ASP A 65 -13.23 -0.39 -5.29
CA ASP A 65 -13.81 -1.66 -5.74
C ASP A 65 -12.75 -2.75 -5.78
N GLN A 66 -11.55 -2.45 -6.25
CA GLN A 66 -10.44 -3.41 -6.23
C GLN A 66 -9.97 -3.73 -4.81
N LEU A 67 -9.90 -2.76 -3.92
CA LEU A 67 -9.57 -3.00 -2.51
C LEU A 67 -10.62 -3.86 -1.80
N VAL A 68 -11.89 -3.58 -2.02
CA VAL A 68 -12.98 -4.37 -1.42
C VAL A 68 -12.94 -5.81 -1.93
N ALA A 69 -12.77 -6.02 -3.23
CA ALA A 69 -12.66 -7.36 -3.81
C ALA A 69 -11.40 -8.11 -3.31
N TYR A 70 -10.27 -7.42 -3.19
CA TYR A 70 -9.04 -7.98 -2.62
C TYR A 70 -9.25 -8.42 -1.15
N LEU A 71 -9.84 -7.57 -0.34
CA LEU A 71 -10.10 -7.87 1.09
C LEU A 71 -11.17 -8.94 1.28
N ALA A 72 -12.02 -9.15 0.30
CA ALA A 72 -12.99 -10.27 0.28
C ALA A 72 -12.39 -11.59 -0.22
N GLY A 73 -11.13 -11.60 -0.64
CA GLY A 73 -10.48 -12.78 -1.22
C GLY A 73 -10.89 -13.09 -2.67
N GLU A 74 -11.56 -12.17 -3.33
CA GLU A 74 -12.06 -12.34 -4.70
C GLU A 74 -10.99 -12.02 -5.76
N ARG A 75 -9.92 -11.35 -5.37
CA ARG A 75 -8.76 -11.07 -6.22
C ARG A 75 -7.46 -11.07 -5.42
N THR A 76 -6.35 -11.36 -6.08
CA THR A 76 -5.02 -11.47 -5.47
C THR A 76 -4.09 -10.32 -5.83
N THR A 77 -4.48 -9.48 -6.78
CA THR A 77 -3.71 -8.32 -7.25
C THR A 77 -4.61 -7.12 -7.42
N CYS A 78 -4.02 -5.93 -7.30
CA CYS A 78 -4.67 -4.68 -7.68
C CYS A 78 -3.96 -4.12 -8.91
N ASP A 79 -4.74 -3.85 -9.96
CA ASP A 79 -4.24 -3.27 -11.22
C ASP A 79 -4.69 -1.81 -11.30
N LEU A 80 -3.86 -0.93 -10.77
CA LEU A 80 -4.16 0.49 -10.59
C LEU A 80 -2.99 1.34 -11.07
N PRO A 81 -3.25 2.51 -11.68
CA PRO A 81 -2.21 3.43 -12.08
C PRO A 81 -1.56 4.08 -10.85
N LEU A 82 -0.34 3.69 -10.53
CA LEU A 82 0.41 4.19 -9.38
C LEU A 82 1.41 5.27 -9.81
N ARG A 83 1.54 6.31 -8.96
CA ARG A 83 2.69 7.20 -8.97
C ARG A 83 3.27 7.27 -7.56
N LEU A 84 4.52 6.83 -7.42
CA LEU A 84 5.24 6.72 -6.16
C LEU A 84 6.44 7.66 -6.22
N ASP A 85 6.30 8.82 -5.61
CA ASP A 85 7.36 9.83 -5.55
C ASP A 85 8.12 9.72 -4.22
N GLY A 86 9.45 9.74 -4.29
CA GLY A 86 10.29 9.65 -3.12
C GLY A 86 11.77 9.49 -3.46
N PRO A 87 12.64 9.42 -2.45
CA PRO A 87 14.07 9.18 -2.63
C PRO A 87 14.35 7.90 -3.42
N ALA A 88 15.50 7.84 -4.09
CA ALA A 88 15.85 6.71 -4.97
C ALA A 88 15.79 5.35 -4.26
N LEU A 89 16.28 5.25 -3.03
CA LEU A 89 16.21 4.01 -2.25
C LEU A 89 14.75 3.63 -1.94
N HIS A 90 13.91 4.59 -1.58
CA HIS A 90 12.49 4.34 -1.32
C HIS A 90 11.80 3.79 -2.57
N GLN A 91 12.02 4.39 -3.72
CA GLN A 91 11.46 3.90 -4.98
C GLN A 91 11.95 2.48 -5.34
N ALA A 92 13.24 2.20 -5.13
CA ALA A 92 13.78 0.86 -5.35
C ALA A 92 13.13 -0.19 -4.42
N VAL A 93 12.95 0.16 -3.14
CA VAL A 93 12.25 -0.69 -2.18
C VAL A 93 10.80 -0.92 -2.61
N TRP A 94 10.05 0.13 -2.91
CA TRP A 94 8.64 0.02 -3.30
C TRP A 94 8.45 -0.77 -4.60
N THR A 95 9.35 -0.61 -5.56
CA THR A 95 9.37 -1.43 -6.78
C THR A 95 9.57 -2.90 -6.46
N ARG A 96 10.51 -3.20 -5.56
CA ARG A 96 10.76 -4.58 -5.14
C ARG A 96 9.59 -5.17 -4.35
N LEU A 97 8.92 -4.39 -3.50
CA LEU A 97 7.74 -4.83 -2.77
C LEU A 97 6.63 -5.32 -3.72
N GLN A 98 6.42 -4.61 -4.84
CA GLN A 98 5.40 -4.99 -5.83
C GLN A 98 5.70 -6.33 -6.52
N GLN A 99 6.91 -6.83 -6.43
CA GLN A 99 7.34 -8.12 -6.99
C GLN A 99 7.16 -9.29 -6.01
N ILE A 100 6.82 -9.03 -4.75
CA ILE A 100 6.56 -10.09 -3.77
C ILE A 100 5.18 -10.69 -4.09
N PRO A 101 5.11 -12.00 -4.44
CA PRO A 101 3.84 -12.62 -4.81
C PRO A 101 2.84 -12.65 -3.65
N TYR A 102 1.56 -12.71 -4.01
CA TYR A 102 0.49 -12.97 -3.06
C TYR A 102 0.73 -14.28 -2.30
N GLY A 103 0.59 -14.25 -0.98
CA GLY A 103 0.82 -15.40 -0.12
C GLY A 103 2.29 -15.64 0.25
N GLU A 104 3.21 -14.83 -0.25
CA GLU A 104 4.62 -14.91 0.08
C GLU A 104 5.06 -13.74 0.95
N THR A 105 6.15 -13.94 1.68
CA THR A 105 6.78 -12.94 2.53
C THR A 105 8.28 -12.87 2.26
N THR A 106 8.86 -11.74 2.59
CA THR A 106 10.32 -11.56 2.65
C THR A 106 10.70 -10.89 3.95
N THR A 107 12.00 -10.76 4.20
CA THR A 107 12.50 -10.10 5.40
C THR A 107 13.18 -8.77 5.06
N TYR A 108 13.27 -7.88 6.05
CA TYR A 108 14.01 -6.62 5.90
C TYR A 108 15.48 -6.87 5.52
N GLY A 109 16.11 -7.91 6.13
CA GLY A 109 17.48 -8.28 5.82
C GLY A 109 17.67 -8.78 4.39
N ALA A 110 16.76 -9.61 3.89
CA ALA A 110 16.81 -10.10 2.52
C ALA A 110 16.65 -8.96 1.50
N LEU A 111 15.72 -8.04 1.73
CA LEU A 111 15.58 -6.85 0.90
C LEU A 111 16.82 -5.97 0.92
N ALA A 112 17.41 -5.77 2.09
CA ALA A 112 18.63 -4.98 2.25
C ALA A 112 19.80 -5.59 1.47
N GLU A 113 19.97 -6.90 1.54
CA GLU A 113 21.01 -7.64 0.79
C GLU A 113 20.79 -7.52 -0.72
N GLU A 114 19.56 -7.75 -1.20
CA GLU A 114 19.20 -7.62 -2.62
C GLU A 114 19.46 -6.21 -3.18
N LEU A 115 19.19 -5.19 -2.39
CA LEU A 115 19.31 -3.79 -2.80
C LEU A 115 20.67 -3.15 -2.47
N GLY A 116 21.57 -3.89 -1.81
CA GLY A 116 22.86 -3.36 -1.40
C GLY A 116 22.76 -2.18 -0.43
N ALA A 117 21.77 -2.20 0.46
CA ALA A 117 21.47 -1.10 1.37
C ALA A 117 21.50 -1.56 2.84
N ALA A 118 21.60 -0.60 3.77
CA ALA A 118 21.53 -0.91 5.19
C ALA A 118 20.11 -1.36 5.58
N PRO A 119 19.94 -2.42 6.41
CA PRO A 119 18.62 -2.91 6.83
C PRO A 119 17.73 -1.84 7.46
N GLN A 120 18.34 -0.93 8.24
CA GLN A 120 17.61 0.19 8.85
C GLN A 120 17.04 1.17 7.81
N ALA A 121 17.83 1.48 6.78
CA ALA A 121 17.38 2.35 5.69
C ALA A 121 16.24 1.69 4.88
N VAL A 122 16.34 0.38 4.64
CA VAL A 122 15.27 -0.40 3.99
C VAL A 122 14.02 -0.42 4.86
N GLY A 123 14.14 -0.62 6.17
CA GLY A 123 13.02 -0.56 7.10
C GLY A 123 12.30 0.79 7.08
N GLN A 124 13.03 1.89 7.01
CA GLN A 124 12.48 3.24 6.87
C GLN A 124 11.73 3.40 5.54
N ALA A 125 12.30 2.91 4.45
CA ALA A 125 11.68 2.97 3.13
C ALA A 125 10.39 2.13 3.06
N VAL A 126 10.37 0.94 3.65
CA VAL A 126 9.17 0.10 3.78
C VAL A 126 8.09 0.83 4.58
N GLY A 127 8.46 1.42 5.72
CA GLY A 127 7.55 2.20 6.57
C GLY A 127 7.02 3.48 5.93
N ALA A 128 7.74 4.04 4.96
CA ALA A 128 7.35 5.24 4.23
C ALA A 128 6.47 4.96 3.00
N ASN A 129 6.09 3.71 2.74
CA ASN A 129 5.22 3.34 1.62
C ASN A 129 3.93 4.16 1.62
N PRO A 130 3.69 4.97 0.58
CA PRO A 130 2.51 5.83 0.54
C PRO A 130 1.22 5.11 0.11
N VAL A 131 1.33 3.94 -0.52
CA VAL A 131 0.17 3.21 -1.09
C VAL A 131 0.05 1.84 -0.43
N SER A 132 -0.34 1.84 0.82
CA SER A 132 -0.52 0.61 1.61
C SER A 132 -1.49 -0.37 0.94
N VAL A 133 -1.31 -1.64 1.16
CA VAL A 133 -2.05 -2.77 0.59
C VAL A 133 -1.70 -3.03 -0.88
N VAL A 134 -1.84 -2.06 -1.76
CA VAL A 134 -1.53 -2.19 -3.20
C VAL A 134 -0.03 -2.39 -3.41
N VAL A 135 0.79 -1.57 -2.74
CA VAL A 135 2.23 -1.84 -2.60
C VAL A 135 2.40 -2.63 -1.29
N PRO A 136 2.70 -3.94 -1.36
CA PRO A 136 2.46 -4.85 -0.25
C PRO A 136 3.55 -4.83 0.82
N CYS A 137 3.72 -3.71 1.51
CA CYS A 137 4.69 -3.60 2.61
C CYS A 137 4.36 -4.53 3.80
N HIS A 138 3.11 -5.00 3.91
CA HIS A 138 2.72 -6.01 4.89
C HIS A 138 3.38 -7.37 4.68
N ARG A 139 3.94 -7.66 3.50
CA ARG A 139 4.67 -8.89 3.17
C ARG A 139 6.13 -8.88 3.62
N VAL A 140 6.58 -7.82 4.29
CA VAL A 140 7.92 -7.76 4.89
C VAL A 140 7.82 -8.03 6.38
N ILE A 141 8.55 -9.03 6.85
CA ILE A 141 8.53 -9.50 8.23
C ILE A 141 9.94 -9.52 8.83
N GLY A 142 10.04 -9.69 10.15
CA GLY A 142 11.33 -9.90 10.82
C GLY A 142 11.98 -11.22 10.42
N ALA A 143 13.30 -11.31 10.59
CA ALA A 143 14.07 -12.52 10.27
C ALA A 143 13.63 -13.76 11.07
N ASP A 144 13.11 -13.56 12.26
CA ASP A 144 12.54 -14.60 13.14
C ASP A 144 11.05 -14.89 12.86
N GLY A 145 10.48 -14.30 11.80
CA GLY A 145 9.06 -14.41 11.47
C GLY A 145 8.15 -13.46 12.26
N SER A 146 8.71 -12.62 13.14
CA SER A 146 7.93 -11.66 13.91
C SER A 146 7.34 -10.56 13.03
N LEU A 147 6.15 -10.10 13.39
CA LEU A 147 5.53 -8.94 12.77
C LEU A 147 6.06 -7.69 13.46
N THR A 148 6.88 -6.94 12.74
CA THR A 148 7.45 -5.68 13.20
C THR A 148 6.98 -4.55 12.32
N GLY A 149 6.62 -3.43 12.93
CA GLY A 149 6.31 -2.18 12.27
C GLY A 149 5.34 -2.26 11.08
N TYR A 150 4.21 -1.64 11.20
CA TYR A 150 3.30 -1.42 10.08
C TYR A 150 2.56 -0.09 10.32
N ALA A 151 2.59 0.80 9.33
CA ALA A 151 2.01 2.12 9.50
C ALA A 151 0.50 2.09 9.80
N GLY A 152 -0.20 1.07 9.32
CA GLY A 152 -1.60 0.81 9.62
C GLY A 152 -1.84 0.02 10.93
N GLY A 153 -0.80 -0.33 11.68
CA GLY A 153 -0.88 -1.13 12.90
C GLY A 153 -0.73 -2.63 12.66
N LEU A 154 -0.22 -3.34 13.66
CA LEU A 154 0.09 -4.78 13.54
C LEU A 154 -1.15 -5.65 13.36
N GLU A 155 -2.30 -5.25 13.86
CA GLU A 155 -3.54 -6.01 13.65
C GLU A 155 -3.95 -6.05 12.19
N ARG A 156 -3.88 -4.90 11.48
CA ARG A 156 -4.13 -4.86 10.05
C ARG A 156 -3.11 -5.67 9.26
N LYS A 157 -1.85 -5.64 9.66
CA LYS A 157 -0.80 -6.47 9.07
C LYS A 157 -1.11 -7.96 9.21
N ARG A 158 -1.50 -8.41 10.41
CA ARG A 158 -1.92 -9.80 10.65
C ARG A 158 -3.13 -10.18 9.79
N THR A 159 -4.11 -9.31 9.70
CA THR A 159 -5.31 -9.54 8.90
C THR A 159 -4.97 -9.71 7.41
N LEU A 160 -4.11 -8.87 6.87
CA LEU A 160 -3.66 -8.96 5.48
C LEU A 160 -2.87 -10.24 5.21
N LEU A 161 -1.93 -10.59 6.09
CA LEU A 161 -1.15 -11.82 5.96
C LEU A 161 -2.02 -13.07 6.11
N ALA A 162 -2.98 -13.07 7.03
CA ALA A 162 -3.91 -14.18 7.20
C ALA A 162 -4.83 -14.37 5.98
N LEU A 163 -5.27 -13.26 5.39
CA LEU A 163 -6.05 -13.27 4.14
C LEU A 163 -5.27 -13.93 2.99
N GLU A 164 -3.97 -13.68 2.92
CA GLU A 164 -3.10 -14.17 1.85
C GLU A 164 -2.56 -15.58 2.10
N GLU A 165 -2.76 -16.14 3.30
CA GLU A 165 -2.30 -17.51 3.59
C GLU A 165 -3.02 -18.53 2.69
N PRO A 166 -2.27 -19.49 2.08
CA PRO A 166 -2.88 -20.58 1.33
C PRO A 166 -3.82 -21.38 2.24
N ALA A 167 -4.99 -21.77 1.72
CA ALA A 167 -5.91 -22.61 2.47
C ALA A 167 -5.22 -23.91 2.90
N ALA A 168 -5.54 -24.41 4.09
CA ALA A 168 -4.90 -25.60 4.67
C ALA A 168 -5.02 -26.87 3.79
N THR A 169 -5.97 -26.89 2.87
CA THR A 169 -6.15 -27.95 1.87
C THR A 169 -5.04 -28.02 0.83
N ASP A 170 -4.37 -26.91 0.53
CA ASP A 170 -3.27 -26.89 -0.44
C ASP A 170 -1.94 -27.40 0.14
N ARG A 171 -1.83 -27.49 1.46
CA ARG A 171 -0.63 -28.04 2.14
C ARG A 171 -0.61 -29.57 2.24
N GLY A 172 -1.73 -30.23 1.94
CA GLY A 172 -1.91 -31.66 2.08
C GLY A 172 -1.85 -32.46 0.77
N ALA A 173 -1.64 -31.84 -0.36
CA ALA A 173 -1.69 -32.49 -1.69
C ALA A 173 -0.31 -32.91 -2.23
N LEU A 174 0.66 -33.17 -1.36
CA LEU A 174 1.96 -33.76 -1.71
C LEU A 174 2.10 -35.14 -1.08
N PHE A 175 1.24 -36.04 -1.47
CA PHE A 175 1.45 -37.50 -1.36
C PHE A 175 1.05 -38.16 -2.67
#